data_1ce321985f50834d754d28e09bb5168f
#
_entry.id   1ce321985f50834d754d28e09bb5168f
#
_cell.length_a   1.000
_cell.length_b   1.000
_cell.length_c   1.000
_cell.angle_alpha   90.00
_cell.angle_beta   90.00
_cell.angle_gamma   90.00
#
_symmetry.space_group_name_H-M   'P 1'
#
loop_
_entity.id
_entity.type
_entity.pdbx_description
1 polymer ?
#
loop_
_entity_poly.entity_id
_entity_poly.type
_entity_poly.pdbx_seq_one_letter_code
_entity_poly.pdbx_strand_id
1 'polypeptide(L)'
;AFSGKARLNIYKVSFKIWKDHLILGSGYGSFLSIFRNYYAKERSIGSNVTSFGSKNVLHPHNEFLFWLVEGGILPVIGFLIMIIGFIKMTLKGGRQALASIGCFFPILFHTQLEYPFYNSTIHLILFVFFIYLIDKEYGVQYHFKNNLKIIPKLLAIIIPLCSVIFLLTVLQTGYMINKYEKTGFKKLEYLERALNPYSMKKKYDNLALKSHLIIAKKAKDQNMLKSYISIVEKNLKHSPFMFLYYDLATAYQALGNMEKAWEIYKKGKYLYPDANWKD
;
A
#
# COMPACT_ATOMS: atom_id res chain seq x y z
N ALA A 1 -9.51 5.48 13.21
CA ALA A 1 -10.49 5.30 12.13
C ALA A 1 -10.92 6.65 11.58
N PHE A 2 -11.26 6.73 10.31
CA PHE A 2 -11.87 7.93 9.71
C PHE A 2 -13.36 7.97 10.00
N SER A 3 -13.89 9.18 10.28
CA SER A 3 -15.34 9.40 10.43
C SER A 3 -16.08 9.15 9.11
N GLY A 4 -17.40 8.93 9.16
CA GLY A 4 -18.23 8.76 7.95
C GLY A 4 -18.12 9.94 6.97
N LYS A 5 -18.07 11.18 7.47
CA LYS A 5 -17.84 12.39 6.63
C LYS A 5 -16.47 12.36 5.95
N ALA A 6 -15.42 11.92 6.64
CA ALA A 6 -14.08 11.80 6.07
C ALA A 6 -14.03 10.75 4.95
N ARG A 7 -14.67 9.57 5.16
CA ARG A 7 -14.79 8.54 4.11
C ARG A 7 -15.53 9.05 2.88
N LEU A 8 -16.63 9.77 3.07
CA LEU A 8 -17.38 10.35 1.94
C LEU A 8 -16.51 11.31 1.10
N ASN A 9 -15.68 12.12 1.75
CA ASN A 9 -14.75 13.00 1.04
C ASN A 9 -13.65 12.22 0.33
N ILE A 10 -13.13 11.15 0.93
CA ILE A 10 -12.19 10.25 0.25
C ILE A 10 -12.84 9.67 -1.01
N TYR A 11 -14.08 9.20 -0.94
CA TYR A 11 -14.81 8.67 -2.09
C TYR A 11 -15.01 9.71 -3.19
N LYS A 12 -15.43 10.94 -2.83
CA LYS A 12 -15.62 12.04 -3.79
C LYS A 12 -14.33 12.34 -4.56
N VAL A 13 -13.23 12.50 -3.83
CA VAL A 13 -11.91 12.78 -4.45
C VAL A 13 -11.46 11.60 -5.31
N SER A 14 -11.59 10.37 -4.80
CA SER A 14 -11.24 9.15 -5.54
C SER A 14 -12.04 9.00 -6.83
N PHE A 15 -13.34 9.28 -6.78
CA PHE A 15 -14.21 9.22 -7.96
C PHE A 15 -13.85 10.29 -9.00
N LYS A 16 -13.41 11.49 -8.55
CA LYS A 16 -12.90 12.53 -9.44
C LYS A 16 -11.62 12.11 -10.14
N ILE A 17 -10.68 11.50 -9.39
CA ILE A 17 -9.46 10.94 -9.98
C ILE A 17 -9.79 9.91 -11.05
N TRP A 18 -10.71 8.97 -10.76
CA TRP A 18 -11.13 7.98 -11.74
C TRP A 18 -11.75 8.62 -12.98
N LYS A 19 -12.60 9.62 -12.85
CA LYS A 19 -13.19 10.33 -14.01
C LYS A 19 -12.14 10.93 -14.94
N ASP A 20 -11.03 11.41 -14.38
CA ASP A 20 -9.93 11.97 -15.17
C ASP A 20 -9.01 10.86 -15.77
N HIS A 21 -9.17 9.58 -15.32
CA HIS A 21 -8.37 8.42 -15.73
C HIS A 21 -9.24 7.17 -16.00
N LEU A 22 -10.30 7.29 -16.80
CA LEU A 22 -11.38 6.31 -16.95
C LEU A 22 -10.92 4.89 -17.31
N ILE A 23 -10.06 4.74 -18.32
CA ILE A 23 -9.78 3.43 -18.96
C ILE A 23 -8.69 2.68 -18.21
N LEU A 24 -7.51 3.27 -18.06
CA LEU A 24 -6.33 2.63 -17.48
C LEU A 24 -6.08 3.01 -16.02
N GLY A 25 -6.91 3.87 -15.45
CA GLY A 25 -6.69 4.41 -14.12
C GLY A 25 -5.47 5.33 -14.05
N SER A 26 -5.08 5.66 -12.83
CA SER A 26 -3.92 6.52 -12.55
C SER A 26 -2.58 5.75 -12.50
N GLY A 27 -2.63 4.43 -12.63
CA GLY A 27 -1.48 3.53 -12.50
C GLY A 27 -1.37 2.91 -11.11
N TYR A 28 -0.95 1.64 -11.08
CA TYR A 28 -0.81 0.90 -9.82
C TYR A 28 0.26 1.52 -8.91
N GLY A 29 -0.07 1.64 -7.62
CA GLY A 29 0.78 2.26 -6.60
C GLY A 29 0.77 3.79 -6.61
N SER A 30 -0.06 4.44 -7.45
CA SER A 30 -0.14 5.89 -7.57
C SER A 30 -1.10 6.55 -6.59
N PHE A 31 -2.01 5.80 -5.97
CA PHE A 31 -3.13 6.34 -5.20
C PHE A 31 -2.70 7.41 -4.19
N LEU A 32 -1.70 7.13 -3.37
CA LEU A 32 -1.24 8.09 -2.35
C LEU A 32 -0.84 9.44 -2.97
N SER A 33 -0.05 9.39 -4.05
CA SER A 33 0.47 10.59 -4.70
C SER A 33 -0.64 11.39 -5.37
N ILE A 34 -1.45 10.72 -6.20
CA ILE A 34 -2.50 11.38 -6.97
C ILE A 34 -3.61 11.89 -6.05
N PHE A 35 -4.03 11.08 -5.06
CA PHE A 35 -5.05 11.48 -4.10
C PHE A 35 -4.62 12.73 -3.32
N ARG A 36 -3.36 12.78 -2.84
CA ARG A 36 -2.87 13.92 -2.07
C ARG A 36 -2.87 15.20 -2.88
N ASN A 37 -2.50 15.15 -4.15
CA ASN A 37 -2.50 16.29 -5.05
C ASN A 37 -3.94 16.77 -5.35
N TYR A 38 -4.85 15.86 -5.69
CA TYR A 38 -6.26 16.20 -5.94
C TYR A 38 -6.93 16.78 -4.70
N TYR A 39 -6.70 16.18 -3.54
CA TYR A 39 -7.23 16.65 -2.28
C TYR A 39 -6.72 18.07 -1.94
N ALA A 40 -5.42 18.35 -2.13
CA ALA A 40 -4.86 19.68 -1.92
C ALA A 40 -5.46 20.71 -2.89
N LYS A 41 -5.67 20.33 -4.16
CA LYS A 41 -6.33 21.17 -5.15
C LYS A 41 -7.78 21.46 -4.77
N GLU A 42 -8.58 20.46 -4.41
CA GLU A 42 -9.98 20.63 -3.98
C GLU A 42 -10.09 21.58 -2.78
N ARG A 43 -9.18 21.46 -1.82
CA ARG A 43 -9.14 22.35 -0.68
C ARG A 43 -8.79 23.79 -1.08
N SER A 44 -7.84 23.98 -2.00
CA SER A 44 -7.40 25.32 -2.43
C SER A 44 -8.49 26.12 -3.15
N ILE A 45 -9.44 25.44 -3.80
CA ILE A 45 -10.60 26.06 -4.47
C ILE A 45 -11.81 26.22 -3.53
N GLY A 46 -11.63 26.02 -2.21
CA GLY A 46 -12.70 26.21 -1.23
C GLY A 46 -13.73 25.07 -1.17
N SER A 47 -13.45 23.91 -1.77
CA SER A 47 -14.32 22.74 -1.64
C SER A 47 -14.41 22.31 -0.17
N ASN A 48 -15.63 21.95 0.27
CA ASN A 48 -15.89 21.56 1.66
C ASN A 48 -15.36 20.14 1.94
N VAL A 49 -14.02 19.98 1.92
CA VAL A 49 -13.34 18.72 2.20
C VAL A 49 -12.83 18.70 3.63
N THR A 50 -13.10 17.61 4.33
CA THR A 50 -12.63 17.39 5.71
C THR A 50 -11.11 17.34 5.74
N SER A 51 -10.48 18.03 6.70
CA SER A 51 -9.05 17.91 6.93
C SER A 51 -8.66 16.48 7.32
N PHE A 52 -7.59 15.96 6.71
CA PHE A 52 -6.96 14.70 7.09
C PHE A 52 -5.70 14.93 7.92
N GLY A 53 -5.35 16.17 8.21
CA GLY A 53 -4.13 16.54 8.94
C GLY A 53 -2.87 16.00 8.27
N SER A 54 -1.96 15.47 9.08
CA SER A 54 -0.73 14.80 8.61
C SER A 54 -0.97 13.35 8.19
N LYS A 55 -2.20 12.83 8.29
CA LYS A 55 -2.50 11.42 7.97
C LYS A 55 -2.38 11.17 6.47
N ASN A 56 -1.68 10.10 6.13
CA ASN A 56 -1.62 9.61 4.75
C ASN A 56 -2.84 8.74 4.46
N VAL A 57 -3.61 9.13 3.44
CA VAL A 57 -4.69 8.31 2.90
C VAL A 57 -4.06 7.40 1.86
N LEU A 58 -3.79 6.15 2.24
CA LEU A 58 -3.08 5.17 1.40
C LEU A 58 -4.02 4.47 0.41
N HIS A 59 -5.32 4.49 0.69
CA HIS A 59 -6.37 3.84 -0.08
C HIS A 59 -7.74 4.45 0.25
N PRO A 60 -8.77 4.24 -0.58
CA PRO A 60 -10.07 4.88 -0.39
C PRO A 60 -10.96 4.20 0.66
N HIS A 61 -10.50 3.23 1.45
CA HIS A 61 -11.31 2.39 2.35
C HIS A 61 -12.46 1.65 1.65
N ASN A 62 -12.24 1.28 0.41
CA ASN A 62 -13.11 0.47 -0.43
C ASN A 62 -12.23 -0.14 -1.52
N GLU A 63 -12.14 -1.47 -1.55
CA GLU A 63 -11.22 -2.16 -2.45
C GLU A 63 -11.61 -2.00 -3.92
N PHE A 64 -12.91 -2.02 -4.20
CA PHE A 64 -13.42 -1.82 -5.56
C PHE A 64 -13.07 -0.43 -6.10
N LEU A 65 -13.29 0.61 -5.29
CA LEU A 65 -12.94 1.98 -5.66
C LEU A 65 -11.42 2.16 -5.81
N PHE A 66 -10.64 1.43 -5.02
CA PHE A 66 -9.18 1.45 -5.13
C PHE A 66 -8.70 0.92 -6.49
N TRP A 67 -9.23 -0.25 -6.90
CA TRP A 67 -8.93 -0.82 -8.21
C TRP A 67 -9.42 0.07 -9.37
N LEU A 68 -10.58 0.72 -9.18
CA LEU A 68 -11.13 1.65 -10.15
C LEU A 68 -10.22 2.87 -10.36
N VAL A 69 -9.68 3.43 -9.28
CA VAL A 69 -8.78 4.59 -9.34
C VAL A 69 -7.44 4.22 -9.97
N GLU A 70 -6.81 3.13 -9.55
CA GLU A 70 -5.47 2.76 -10.02
C GLU A 70 -5.46 2.04 -11.36
N GLY A 71 -6.43 1.16 -11.61
CA GLY A 71 -6.50 0.32 -12.82
C GLY A 71 -7.58 0.70 -13.83
N GLY A 72 -8.41 1.71 -13.51
CA GLY A 72 -9.50 2.15 -14.37
C GLY A 72 -10.63 1.12 -14.46
N ILE A 73 -11.32 1.12 -15.62
CA ILE A 73 -12.46 0.23 -15.82
C ILE A 73 -12.05 -1.23 -16.06
N LEU A 74 -10.82 -1.50 -16.48
CA LEU A 74 -10.38 -2.85 -16.84
C LEU A 74 -10.46 -3.86 -15.68
N PRO A 75 -9.93 -3.60 -14.48
CA PRO A 75 -10.10 -4.48 -13.34
C PRO A 75 -11.57 -4.70 -12.97
N VAL A 76 -12.41 -3.67 -13.12
CA VAL A 76 -13.84 -3.75 -12.84
C VAL A 76 -14.52 -4.74 -13.78
N ILE A 77 -14.19 -4.70 -15.08
CA ILE A 77 -14.68 -5.69 -16.06
C ILE A 77 -14.24 -7.09 -15.65
N GLY A 78 -12.98 -7.28 -15.23
CA GLY A 78 -12.49 -8.56 -14.71
C GLY A 78 -13.30 -9.05 -13.51
N PHE A 79 -13.57 -8.19 -12.55
CA PHE A 79 -14.43 -8.52 -11.39
C PHE A 79 -15.85 -8.90 -11.80
N LEU A 80 -16.46 -8.18 -12.76
CA LEU A 80 -17.80 -8.50 -13.25
C LEU A 80 -17.82 -9.87 -13.93
N ILE A 81 -16.82 -10.21 -14.74
CA ILE A 81 -16.70 -11.53 -15.36
C ILE A 81 -16.59 -12.63 -14.29
N MET A 82 -15.75 -12.41 -13.27
CA MET A 82 -15.62 -13.36 -12.14
C MET A 82 -16.94 -13.52 -11.39
N ILE A 83 -17.65 -12.43 -11.09
CA ILE A 83 -18.94 -12.44 -10.40
C ILE A 83 -19.97 -13.21 -11.21
N ILE A 84 -20.05 -12.96 -12.52
CA ILE A 84 -20.99 -13.67 -13.42
C ILE A 84 -20.67 -15.17 -13.45
N GLY A 85 -19.39 -15.54 -13.57
CA GLY A 85 -18.97 -16.94 -13.52
C GLY A 85 -19.33 -17.61 -12.19
N PHE A 86 -19.08 -16.92 -11.08
CA PHE A 86 -19.41 -17.37 -9.74
C PHE A 86 -20.93 -17.55 -9.54
N ILE A 87 -21.73 -16.59 -9.99
CA ILE A 87 -23.21 -16.67 -9.94
C ILE A 87 -23.70 -17.88 -10.73
N LYS A 88 -23.21 -18.08 -11.96
CA LYS A 88 -23.60 -19.25 -12.78
C LYS A 88 -23.27 -20.57 -12.08
N MET A 89 -22.09 -20.68 -11.49
CA MET A 89 -21.66 -21.86 -10.74
C MET A 89 -22.58 -22.10 -9.51
N THR A 90 -22.90 -21.05 -8.76
CA THR A 90 -23.77 -21.11 -7.57
C THR A 90 -25.20 -21.51 -7.93
N LEU A 91 -25.76 -20.94 -9.00
CA LEU A 91 -27.09 -21.29 -9.47
C LEU A 91 -27.18 -22.77 -9.89
N LYS A 92 -26.12 -23.32 -10.49
CA LYS A 92 -26.02 -24.75 -10.85
C LYS A 92 -26.02 -25.64 -9.60
N GLY A 93 -25.38 -25.23 -8.51
CA GLY A 93 -25.29 -25.95 -7.24
C GLY A 93 -26.53 -25.80 -6.33
N GLY A 94 -27.48 -24.91 -6.68
CA GLY A 94 -28.72 -24.71 -5.96
C GLY A 94 -28.55 -24.19 -4.53
N ARG A 95 -29.44 -24.62 -3.62
CA ARG A 95 -29.48 -24.11 -2.23
C ARG A 95 -28.20 -24.34 -1.44
N GLN A 96 -27.53 -25.47 -1.67
CA GLN A 96 -26.28 -25.80 -0.94
C GLN A 96 -25.13 -24.87 -1.34
N ALA A 97 -24.97 -24.62 -2.64
CA ALA A 97 -23.98 -23.65 -3.11
C ALA A 97 -24.28 -22.23 -2.62
N LEU A 98 -25.57 -21.84 -2.59
CA LEU A 98 -26.00 -20.54 -2.07
C LEU A 98 -25.66 -20.40 -0.57
N ALA A 99 -25.88 -21.44 0.24
CA ALA A 99 -25.51 -21.44 1.65
C ALA A 99 -23.99 -21.25 1.86
N SER A 100 -23.19 -21.82 0.97
CA SER A 100 -21.71 -21.66 1.01
C SER A 100 -21.25 -20.23 0.78
N ILE A 101 -22.03 -19.37 0.11
CA ILE A 101 -21.74 -17.93 -0.03
C ILE A 101 -21.68 -17.25 1.35
N GLY A 102 -22.51 -17.68 2.31
CA GLY A 102 -22.49 -17.16 3.67
C GLY A 102 -21.13 -17.24 4.34
N CYS A 103 -20.30 -18.21 3.97
CA CYS A 103 -18.95 -18.38 4.55
C CYS A 103 -17.98 -17.25 4.19
N PHE A 104 -18.07 -16.71 2.97
CA PHE A 104 -17.16 -15.64 2.54
C PHE A 104 -17.82 -14.27 2.40
N PHE A 105 -19.16 -14.18 2.59
CA PHE A 105 -19.86 -12.90 2.60
C PHE A 105 -19.24 -11.86 3.54
N PRO A 106 -18.83 -12.20 4.79
CA PRO A 106 -18.16 -11.24 5.67
C PRO A 106 -16.89 -10.66 5.06
N ILE A 107 -16.11 -11.46 4.32
CA ILE A 107 -14.89 -11.00 3.65
C ILE A 107 -15.25 -10.03 2.52
N LEU A 108 -16.23 -10.38 1.68
CA LEU A 108 -16.71 -9.50 0.60
C LEU A 108 -17.28 -8.19 1.15
N PHE A 109 -18.03 -8.24 2.24
CA PHE A 109 -18.54 -7.04 2.88
C PHE A 109 -17.41 -6.17 3.44
N HIS A 110 -16.38 -6.80 4.01
CA HIS A 110 -15.20 -6.10 4.50
C HIS A 110 -14.45 -5.36 3.39
N THR A 111 -14.41 -5.88 2.15
CA THR A 111 -13.78 -5.16 1.01
C THR A 111 -14.45 -3.83 0.68
N GLN A 112 -15.72 -3.64 1.07
CA GLN A 112 -16.45 -2.39 0.86
C GLN A 112 -16.14 -1.32 1.94
N LEU A 113 -15.55 -1.73 3.06
CA LEU A 113 -15.24 -0.86 4.19
C LEU A 113 -13.74 -0.61 4.36
N GLU A 114 -12.91 -1.51 3.86
CA GLU A 114 -11.46 -1.51 3.95
C GLU A 114 -10.86 -2.22 2.72
N TYR A 115 -9.58 -2.59 2.77
CA TYR A 115 -8.93 -3.40 1.72
C TYR A 115 -8.24 -4.64 2.34
N PRO A 116 -9.06 -5.63 2.75
CA PRO A 116 -8.59 -6.79 3.49
C PRO A 116 -7.59 -7.65 2.73
N PHE A 117 -7.67 -7.74 1.41
CA PHE A 117 -6.77 -8.57 0.61
C PHE A 117 -5.34 -8.00 0.56
N TYR A 118 -5.18 -6.69 0.72
CA TYR A 118 -3.88 -6.03 0.83
C TYR A 118 -3.27 -6.15 2.23
N ASN A 119 -4.13 -6.02 3.25
CA ASN A 119 -3.70 -5.96 4.65
C ASN A 119 -3.52 -7.34 5.28
N SER A 120 -4.18 -8.37 4.75
CA SER A 120 -4.25 -9.69 5.39
C SER A 120 -4.22 -10.80 4.36
N THR A 121 -3.08 -11.46 4.24
CA THR A 121 -2.91 -12.67 3.42
C THR A 121 -3.91 -13.77 3.81
N ILE A 122 -4.29 -13.84 5.09
CA ILE A 122 -5.28 -14.81 5.58
C ILE A 122 -6.64 -14.57 4.94
N HIS A 123 -7.10 -13.32 4.81
CA HIS A 123 -8.38 -13.02 4.13
C HIS A 123 -8.35 -13.45 2.67
N LEU A 124 -7.24 -13.21 1.97
CA LEU A 124 -7.08 -13.63 0.57
C LEU A 124 -7.09 -15.16 0.45
N ILE A 125 -6.33 -15.86 1.30
CA ILE A 125 -6.28 -17.33 1.30
C ILE A 125 -7.65 -17.92 1.60
N LEU A 126 -8.34 -17.44 2.63
CA LEU A 126 -9.70 -17.91 2.97
C LEU A 126 -10.69 -17.64 1.84
N PHE A 127 -10.63 -16.48 1.21
CA PHE A 127 -11.49 -16.15 0.07
C PHE A 127 -11.28 -17.11 -1.10
N VAL A 128 -10.01 -17.33 -1.50
CA VAL A 128 -9.68 -18.28 -2.56
C VAL A 128 -10.06 -19.72 -2.17
N PHE A 129 -9.85 -20.09 -0.90
CA PHE A 129 -10.22 -21.42 -0.39
C PHE A 129 -11.72 -21.67 -0.46
N PHE A 130 -12.55 -20.72 -0.07
CA PHE A 130 -14.01 -20.85 -0.17
C PHE A 130 -14.49 -20.93 -1.63
N ILE A 131 -13.90 -20.13 -2.54
CA ILE A 131 -14.18 -20.26 -3.97
C ILE A 131 -13.82 -21.66 -4.46
N TYR A 132 -12.63 -22.17 -4.08
CA TYR A 132 -12.18 -23.51 -4.42
C TYR A 132 -13.15 -24.60 -3.93
N LEU A 133 -13.69 -24.49 -2.70
CA LEU A 133 -14.64 -25.47 -2.17
C LEU A 133 -15.92 -25.52 -3.02
N ILE A 134 -16.44 -24.37 -3.44
CA ILE A 134 -17.62 -24.28 -4.29
C ILE A 134 -17.31 -24.78 -5.70
N ASP A 135 -16.17 -24.40 -6.28
CA ASP A 135 -15.75 -24.86 -7.61
C ASP A 135 -15.52 -26.38 -7.64
N LYS A 136 -14.91 -26.93 -6.60
CA LYS A 136 -14.70 -28.38 -6.46
C LYS A 136 -15.99 -29.16 -6.48
N GLU A 137 -17.07 -28.65 -5.87
CA GLU A 137 -18.36 -29.32 -5.74
C GLU A 137 -19.25 -29.09 -6.97
N TYR A 138 -19.29 -27.86 -7.49
CA TYR A 138 -20.27 -27.43 -8.51
C TYR A 138 -19.65 -26.97 -9.83
N GLY A 139 -18.35 -26.82 -9.88
CA GLY A 139 -17.60 -26.39 -11.07
C GLY A 139 -17.46 -27.47 -12.14
N VAL A 140 -16.85 -27.12 -13.25
CA VAL A 140 -16.51 -28.06 -14.31
C VAL A 140 -15.21 -28.78 -13.95
N GLN A 141 -15.29 -30.09 -13.76
CA GLN A 141 -14.11 -30.88 -13.39
C GLN A 141 -13.22 -31.17 -14.62
N TYR A 142 -11.99 -30.72 -14.58
CA TYR A 142 -10.96 -31.03 -15.57
C TYR A 142 -10.03 -32.12 -15.02
N HIS A 143 -9.97 -33.27 -15.71
CA HIS A 143 -9.06 -34.35 -15.35
C HIS A 143 -7.70 -34.17 -16.05
N PHE A 144 -6.68 -33.73 -15.31
CA PHE A 144 -5.32 -33.71 -15.82
C PHE A 144 -4.72 -35.11 -15.88
N LYS A 145 -4.02 -35.43 -16.99
CA LYS A 145 -3.30 -36.71 -17.15
C LYS A 145 -2.30 -36.93 -15.98
N ASN A 146 -2.20 -38.18 -15.58
CA ASN A 146 -1.56 -38.67 -14.33
C ASN A 146 -0.08 -38.32 -14.09
N ASN A 147 0.65 -37.78 -15.07
CA ASN A 147 2.09 -37.60 -14.99
C ASN A 147 2.56 -36.44 -14.09
N LEU A 148 1.65 -35.63 -13.59
CA LEU A 148 1.97 -34.46 -12.76
C LEU A 148 1.72 -34.64 -11.25
N LYS A 149 1.38 -35.87 -10.81
CA LYS A 149 1.00 -36.14 -9.40
C LYS A 149 2.14 -35.87 -8.39
N ILE A 150 3.40 -35.88 -8.83
CA ILE A 150 4.55 -35.67 -7.94
C ILE A 150 4.71 -34.18 -7.59
N ILE A 151 4.36 -33.27 -8.52
CA ILE A 151 4.54 -31.82 -8.35
C ILE A 151 3.75 -31.30 -7.15
N PRO A 152 2.43 -31.56 -6.99
CA PRO A 152 1.67 -31.11 -5.83
C PRO A 152 2.22 -31.65 -4.50
N LYS A 153 2.72 -32.89 -4.48
CA LYS A 153 3.33 -33.49 -3.28
C LYS A 153 4.61 -32.78 -2.86
N LEU A 154 5.47 -32.47 -3.84
CA LEU A 154 6.71 -31.72 -3.60
C LEU A 154 6.38 -30.29 -3.13
N LEU A 155 5.44 -29.61 -3.78
CA LEU A 155 4.99 -28.27 -3.40
C LEU A 155 4.39 -28.25 -1.99
N ALA A 156 3.63 -29.28 -1.60
CA ALA A 156 3.06 -29.41 -0.27
C ALA A 156 4.10 -29.49 0.86
N ILE A 157 5.34 -29.90 0.55
CA ILE A 157 6.47 -29.94 1.50
C ILE A 157 7.30 -28.65 1.39
N ILE A 158 7.63 -28.24 0.16
CA ILE A 158 8.53 -27.10 -0.08
C ILE A 158 7.91 -25.79 0.38
N ILE A 159 6.61 -25.56 0.07
CA ILE A 159 5.95 -24.30 0.40
C ILE A 159 5.91 -24.04 1.92
N PRO A 160 5.47 -24.98 2.79
CA PRO A 160 5.52 -24.76 4.24
C PRO A 160 6.95 -24.53 4.75
N LEU A 161 7.94 -25.28 4.27
CA LEU A 161 9.33 -25.10 4.68
C LEU A 161 9.86 -23.71 4.32
N CYS A 162 9.68 -23.29 3.08
CA CYS A 162 10.04 -21.94 2.63
C CYS A 162 9.29 -20.86 3.42
N SER A 163 8.01 -21.09 3.73
CA SER A 163 7.19 -20.15 4.52
C SER A 163 7.73 -20.00 5.94
N VAL A 164 8.14 -21.09 6.60
CA VAL A 164 8.74 -21.02 7.95
C VAL A 164 10.04 -20.22 7.91
N ILE A 165 10.94 -20.52 6.96
CA ILE A 165 12.21 -19.79 6.80
C ILE A 165 11.92 -18.30 6.55
N PHE A 166 10.99 -18.00 5.65
CA PHE A 166 10.59 -16.61 5.36
C PHE A 166 10.08 -15.91 6.62
N LEU A 167 9.18 -16.52 7.39
CA LEU A 167 8.64 -15.95 8.63
C LEU A 167 9.71 -15.70 9.69
N LEU A 168 10.66 -16.61 9.86
CA LEU A 168 11.78 -16.43 10.79
C LEU A 168 12.65 -15.23 10.40
N THR A 169 12.92 -15.05 9.10
CA THR A 169 13.66 -13.86 8.63
C THR A 169 12.88 -12.56 8.78
N VAL A 170 11.54 -12.60 8.63
CA VAL A 170 10.64 -11.46 8.91
C VAL A 170 10.69 -11.06 10.37
N LEU A 171 10.57 -12.03 11.29
CA LEU A 171 10.62 -11.80 12.74
C LEU A 171 11.96 -11.20 13.16
N GLN A 172 13.08 -11.76 12.63
CA GLN A 172 14.42 -11.24 12.89
C GLN A 172 14.56 -9.80 12.40
N THR A 173 14.08 -9.50 11.19
CA THR A 173 14.11 -8.13 10.63
C THR A 173 13.31 -7.15 11.48
N GLY A 174 12.09 -7.53 11.90
CA GLY A 174 11.26 -6.73 12.80
C GLY A 174 11.94 -6.45 14.14
N TYR A 175 12.62 -7.45 14.70
CA TYR A 175 13.40 -7.29 15.92
C TYR A 175 14.58 -6.32 15.75
N MET A 176 15.31 -6.40 14.63
CA MET A 176 16.43 -5.49 14.34
C MET A 176 15.95 -4.06 14.13
N ILE A 177 14.87 -3.86 13.39
CA ILE A 177 14.24 -2.54 13.22
C ILE A 177 13.83 -1.95 14.57
N ASN A 178 13.18 -2.73 15.43
CA ASN A 178 12.78 -2.27 16.76
C ASN A 178 14.00 -1.88 17.63
N LYS A 179 15.04 -2.69 17.61
CA LYS A 179 16.32 -2.33 18.28
C LYS A 179 16.88 -1.02 17.76
N TYR A 180 16.92 -0.84 16.45
CA TYR A 180 17.40 0.40 15.83
C TYR A 180 16.59 1.62 16.30
N GLU A 181 15.27 1.55 16.26
CA GLU A 181 14.37 2.62 16.73
C GLU A 181 14.61 2.96 18.22
N LYS A 182 14.77 1.94 19.09
CA LYS A 182 15.06 2.12 20.52
C LYS A 182 16.39 2.80 20.81
N THR A 183 17.36 2.76 19.89
CA THR A 183 18.62 3.51 20.02
C THR A 183 18.50 5.00 19.65
N GLY A 184 17.30 5.47 19.31
CA GLY A 184 17.08 6.82 18.78
C GLY A 184 17.75 7.01 17.44
N PHE A 185 17.77 5.97 16.60
CA PHE A 185 18.34 5.95 15.24
C PHE A 185 19.88 6.14 15.18
N LYS A 186 20.60 5.77 16.27
CA LYS A 186 22.03 6.02 16.38
C LYS A 186 22.90 4.85 15.92
N LYS A 187 22.41 3.60 16.00
CA LYS A 187 23.18 2.38 15.73
C LYS A 187 22.73 1.70 14.43
N LEU A 188 23.27 2.19 13.30
CA LEU A 188 22.94 1.70 11.94
C LEU A 188 23.18 0.18 11.78
N GLU A 189 24.14 -0.39 12.52
CA GLU A 189 24.47 -1.81 12.51
C GLU A 189 23.26 -2.74 12.69
N TYR A 190 22.22 -2.29 13.41
CA TYR A 190 21.00 -3.07 13.57
C TYR A 190 20.18 -3.15 12.27
N LEU A 191 20.13 -2.09 11.48
CA LEU A 191 19.49 -2.14 10.16
C LEU A 191 20.27 -3.02 9.19
N GLU A 192 21.60 -2.94 9.21
CA GLU A 192 22.49 -3.72 8.33
C GLU A 192 22.39 -5.23 8.61
N ARG A 193 22.06 -5.61 9.84
CA ARG A 193 21.84 -7.02 10.24
C ARG A 193 20.45 -7.57 9.91
N ALA A 194 19.57 -6.79 9.30
CA ALA A 194 18.25 -7.26 8.89
C ALA A 194 18.36 -8.27 7.75
N LEU A 195 17.86 -9.49 7.95
CA LEU A 195 18.00 -10.60 6.98
C LEU A 195 16.99 -10.48 5.83
N ASN A 196 15.82 -9.91 6.07
CA ASN A 196 14.75 -9.81 5.07
C ASN A 196 14.14 -8.39 5.02
N PRO A 197 14.90 -7.38 4.54
CA PRO A 197 14.40 -6.02 4.42
C PRO A 197 13.15 -5.92 3.54
N TYR A 198 13.00 -6.81 2.55
CA TYR A 198 11.86 -6.85 1.63
C TYR A 198 10.52 -7.05 2.35
N SER A 199 10.49 -7.82 3.42
CA SER A 199 9.27 -8.07 4.20
C SER A 199 8.69 -6.81 4.82
N MET A 200 9.55 -5.84 5.13
CA MET A 200 9.21 -4.53 5.72
C MET A 200 9.78 -3.38 4.90
N LYS A 201 9.88 -3.55 3.58
CA LYS A 201 10.61 -2.68 2.66
C LYS A 201 10.34 -1.19 2.92
N LYS A 202 9.10 -0.77 2.96
CA LYS A 202 8.73 0.63 3.16
C LYS A 202 9.24 1.21 4.47
N LYS A 203 9.13 0.45 5.58
CA LYS A 203 9.63 0.88 6.89
C LYS A 203 11.15 0.91 6.89
N TYR A 204 11.78 -0.13 6.36
CA TYR A 204 13.23 -0.25 6.26
C TYR A 204 13.84 0.89 5.44
N ASP A 205 13.32 1.13 4.22
CA ASP A 205 13.81 2.19 3.32
C ASP A 205 13.68 3.58 3.97
N ASN A 206 12.57 3.86 4.64
CA ASN A 206 12.37 5.13 5.34
C ASN A 206 13.39 5.33 6.49
N LEU A 207 13.69 4.28 7.23
CA LEU A 207 14.69 4.32 8.30
C LEU A 207 16.11 4.47 7.75
N ALA A 208 16.41 3.77 6.66
CA ALA A 208 17.70 3.90 5.97
C ALA A 208 17.90 5.32 5.40
N LEU A 209 16.87 5.91 4.79
CA LEU A 209 16.91 7.30 4.34
C LEU A 209 17.14 8.29 5.48
N LYS A 210 16.44 8.09 6.60
CA LYS A 210 16.62 8.93 7.79
C LYS A 210 18.06 8.84 8.33
N SER A 211 18.62 7.63 8.39
CA SER A 211 20.01 7.42 8.80
C SER A 211 20.98 8.11 7.86
N HIS A 212 20.76 7.97 6.55
CA HIS A 212 21.58 8.62 5.52
C HIS A 212 21.63 10.14 5.74
N LEU A 213 20.47 10.79 5.95
CA LEU A 213 20.42 12.23 6.22
C LEU A 213 21.16 12.61 7.51
N ILE A 214 20.96 11.86 8.59
CA ILE A 214 21.60 12.13 9.89
C ILE A 214 23.13 12.05 9.74
N ILE A 215 23.63 11.00 9.09
CA ILE A 215 25.07 10.78 8.89
C ILE A 215 25.65 11.89 7.99
N ALA A 216 25.01 12.17 6.85
CA ALA A 216 25.46 13.19 5.91
C ALA A 216 25.54 14.59 6.56
N LYS A 217 24.55 14.97 7.38
CA LYS A 217 24.55 16.23 8.12
C LYS A 217 25.64 16.28 9.16
N LYS A 218 25.83 15.20 9.93
CA LYS A 218 26.87 15.12 10.97
C LYS A 218 28.29 15.22 10.38
N ALA A 219 28.51 14.52 9.26
CA ALA A 219 29.79 14.55 8.54
C ALA A 219 29.98 15.79 7.70
N LYS A 220 28.95 16.64 7.52
CA LYS A 220 28.93 17.79 6.59
C LYS A 220 29.33 17.38 5.16
N ASP A 221 29.01 16.14 4.77
CA ASP A 221 29.34 15.57 3.47
C ASP A 221 28.36 16.02 2.40
N GLN A 222 28.81 16.93 1.55
CA GLN A 222 27.99 17.48 0.46
C GLN A 222 27.60 16.44 -0.58
N ASN A 223 28.44 15.43 -0.86
CA ASN A 223 28.12 14.38 -1.84
C ASN A 223 27.06 13.45 -1.31
N MET A 224 27.14 13.06 -0.05
CA MET A 224 26.10 12.30 0.62
C MET A 224 24.77 13.07 0.67
N LEU A 225 24.78 14.38 0.95
CA LEU A 225 23.59 15.22 0.92
C LEU A 225 22.95 15.28 -0.48
N LYS A 226 23.76 15.46 -1.54
CA LYS A 226 23.28 15.46 -2.94
C LYS A 226 22.68 14.11 -3.32
N SER A 227 23.32 13.00 -2.94
CA SER A 227 22.81 11.65 -3.15
C SER A 227 21.46 11.46 -2.45
N TYR A 228 21.35 11.86 -1.18
CA TYR A 228 20.10 11.83 -0.42
C TYR A 228 18.97 12.59 -1.13
N ILE A 229 19.25 13.82 -1.56
CA ILE A 229 18.28 14.67 -2.26
C ILE A 229 17.77 13.98 -3.51
N SER A 230 18.66 13.45 -4.36
CA SER A 230 18.28 12.75 -5.59
C SER A 230 17.36 11.55 -5.32
N ILE A 231 17.66 10.76 -4.29
CA ILE A 231 16.82 9.60 -3.91
C ILE A 231 15.45 10.06 -3.41
N VAL A 232 15.41 11.07 -2.55
CA VAL A 232 14.15 11.54 -1.96
C VAL A 232 13.26 12.23 -2.99
N GLU A 233 13.81 13.03 -3.89
CA GLU A 233 13.05 13.66 -4.97
C GLU A 233 12.39 12.61 -5.88
N LYS A 234 13.08 11.51 -6.19
CA LYS A 234 12.52 10.38 -6.93
C LYS A 234 11.39 9.71 -6.14
N ASN A 235 11.59 9.48 -4.85
CA ASN A 235 10.61 8.84 -3.98
C ASN A 235 9.34 9.69 -3.80
N LEU A 236 9.47 11.02 -3.72
CA LEU A 236 8.33 11.94 -3.56
C LEU A 236 7.34 11.89 -4.72
N LYS A 237 7.76 11.47 -5.92
CA LYS A 237 6.87 11.30 -7.08
C LYS A 237 5.79 10.23 -6.82
N HIS A 238 6.15 9.17 -6.08
CA HIS A 238 5.26 8.03 -5.80
C HIS A 238 4.74 8.03 -4.36
N SER A 239 5.54 8.52 -3.42
CA SER A 239 5.26 8.48 -1.98
C SER A 239 5.49 9.85 -1.34
N PRO A 240 4.58 10.82 -1.57
CA PRO A 240 4.72 12.18 -1.07
C PRO A 240 4.39 12.27 0.43
N PHE A 241 5.13 11.54 1.28
CA PHE A 241 4.95 11.60 2.72
C PHE A 241 5.43 12.94 3.29
N MET A 242 4.71 13.46 4.27
CA MET A 242 5.01 14.73 4.92
C MET A 242 6.47 14.80 5.41
N PHE A 243 6.94 13.77 6.11
CA PHE A 243 8.29 13.76 6.68
C PHE A 243 9.40 13.84 5.60
N LEU A 244 9.15 13.32 4.39
CA LEU A 244 10.12 13.42 3.29
C LEU A 244 10.27 14.86 2.78
N TYR A 245 9.21 15.66 2.79
CA TYR A 245 9.31 17.08 2.46
C TYR A 245 10.12 17.84 3.52
N TYR A 246 9.87 17.54 4.79
CA TYR A 246 10.62 18.13 5.89
C TYR A 246 12.12 17.77 5.82
N ASP A 247 12.42 16.49 5.66
CA ASP A 247 13.78 15.99 5.59
C ASP A 247 14.51 16.51 4.35
N LEU A 248 13.81 16.62 3.20
CA LEU A 248 14.36 17.18 1.96
C LEU A 248 14.67 18.67 2.10
N ALA A 249 13.75 19.45 2.67
CA ALA A 249 14.02 20.87 2.96
C ALA A 249 15.23 21.04 3.86
N THR A 250 15.35 20.20 4.91
CA THR A 250 16.50 20.18 5.82
C THR A 250 17.81 19.80 5.10
N ALA A 251 17.77 18.89 4.12
CA ALA A 251 18.93 18.52 3.32
C ALA A 251 19.40 19.69 2.42
N TYR A 252 18.47 20.38 1.76
CA TYR A 252 18.79 21.58 0.97
C TYR A 252 19.36 22.72 1.84
N GLN A 253 18.77 22.92 3.03
CA GLN A 253 19.31 23.88 4.00
C GLN A 253 20.74 23.53 4.41
N ALA A 254 21.05 22.26 4.66
CA ALA A 254 22.38 21.81 5.01
C ALA A 254 23.41 22.00 3.86
N LEU A 255 22.95 22.02 2.61
CA LEU A 255 23.76 22.37 1.42
C LEU A 255 23.91 23.89 1.22
N GLY A 256 23.25 24.73 2.03
CA GLY A 256 23.24 26.19 1.85
C GLY A 256 22.25 26.69 0.79
N ASN A 257 21.42 25.81 0.19
CA ASN A 257 20.43 26.20 -0.80
C ASN A 257 19.08 26.52 -0.13
N MET A 258 18.99 27.71 0.45
CA MET A 258 17.83 28.19 1.19
C MET A 258 16.60 28.38 0.32
N GLU A 259 16.78 28.78 -0.95
CA GLU A 259 15.67 28.97 -1.91
C GLU A 259 14.95 27.66 -2.17
N LYS A 260 15.70 26.60 -2.53
CA LYS A 260 15.14 25.26 -2.74
C LYS A 260 14.54 24.68 -1.45
N ALA A 261 15.18 24.88 -0.31
CA ALA A 261 14.64 24.44 0.98
C ALA A 261 13.25 25.05 1.23
N TRP A 262 13.10 26.35 0.97
CA TRP A 262 11.84 27.04 1.12
C TRP A 262 10.76 26.62 0.12
N GLU A 263 11.14 26.39 -1.14
CA GLU A 263 10.24 25.85 -2.17
C GLU A 263 9.63 24.50 -1.72
N ILE A 264 10.51 23.58 -1.27
CA ILE A 264 10.10 22.24 -0.79
C ILE A 264 9.19 22.33 0.45
N TYR A 265 9.56 23.20 1.40
CA TYR A 265 8.76 23.45 2.59
C TYR A 265 7.36 23.96 2.24
N LYS A 266 7.24 24.96 1.36
CA LYS A 266 5.94 25.49 0.88
C LYS A 266 5.12 24.39 0.23
N LYS A 267 5.72 23.55 -0.61
CA LYS A 267 5.05 22.42 -1.27
C LYS A 267 4.54 21.42 -0.24
N GLY A 268 5.35 21.07 0.75
CA GLY A 268 4.94 20.20 1.84
C GLY A 268 3.77 20.79 2.63
N LYS A 269 3.82 22.08 2.98
CA LYS A 269 2.76 22.79 3.70
C LYS A 269 1.47 22.89 2.87
N TYR A 270 1.56 23.07 1.56
CA TYR A 270 0.41 23.03 0.67
C TYR A 270 -0.29 21.66 0.67
N LEU A 271 0.48 20.58 0.64
CA LEU A 271 -0.05 19.23 0.66
C LEU A 271 -0.58 18.80 2.04
N TYR A 272 0.05 19.28 3.12
CA TYR A 272 -0.22 18.92 4.52
C TYR A 272 -0.35 20.15 5.43
N PRO A 273 -1.38 20.99 5.24
CA PRO A 273 -1.47 22.29 5.96
C PRO A 273 -1.63 22.14 7.47
N ASP A 274 -2.32 21.07 7.91
CA ASP A 274 -2.61 20.84 9.32
C ASP A 274 -1.52 20.02 10.03
N ALA A 275 -0.42 19.78 9.35
CA ALA A 275 0.73 19.12 9.96
C ALA A 275 1.52 20.14 10.81
N ASN A 276 2.12 19.65 11.88
CA ASN A 276 2.98 20.48 12.72
C ASN A 276 4.34 20.68 12.00
N TRP A 277 4.39 21.70 11.15
CA TRP A 277 5.60 22.17 10.51
C TRP A 277 6.35 23.00 11.54
N LYS A 278 7.48 22.50 12.02
CA LYS A 278 8.39 23.32 12.86
C LYS A 278 8.99 24.37 11.94
N ASP A 279 8.73 25.62 12.23
CA ASP A 279 9.28 26.78 11.56
C ASP A 279 10.81 26.85 11.77
#